data_f6888339a820b85161eee71d3a7cf0bf
#
_entry.id   f6888339a820b85161eee71d3a7cf0bf
#
_cell.length_a   1.000
_cell.length_b   1.000
_cell.length_c   1.000
_cell.angle_alpha   90.00
_cell.angle_beta   90.00
_cell.angle_gamma   90.00
#
_symmetry.space_group_name_H-M   'P 1'
#
loop_
_entity.id
_entity.type
_entity.pdbx_description
1 polymer ?
#
loop_
_entity_poly.entity_id
_entity_poly.type
_entity_poly.pdbx_seq_one_letter_code
_entity_poly.pdbx_strand_id
1 'polypeptide(L)'
;MAKLYVVGTPIGNLKDITLRALETLKSVDVIACEDTRHSLALLNHYDVKARLVAYHKFNEKECGERLVQEIEDGKNVAIITDAGMPAISDPGAVLVKMCRERGVAVEVVPGPTAFASAVAMSGVICDGFTFLGFLPDKKRLKVSILSKYASSTVPVIFYVAPHDLKKTAKDIEEIFGDRKVYVCREITKLHESVTITSLSVFDAEERGEIVMIVEGKTEEDNPLTDMSIEDHLRHYLDSGMDKKEAVKKVAGERNLPKNDVYQVALTL
;
A
#
# COMPACT_ATOMS: atom_id res chain seq x y z
N MET A 1 -23.73 -17.81 -15.64
CA MET A 1 -24.12 -16.41 -15.42
C MET A 1 -22.96 -15.54 -15.79
N ALA A 2 -23.21 -14.44 -16.49
CA ALA A 2 -22.20 -13.45 -16.81
C ALA A 2 -21.68 -12.75 -15.54
N LYS A 3 -20.46 -12.25 -15.57
CA LYS A 3 -19.80 -11.68 -14.40
C LYS A 3 -18.81 -10.58 -14.76
N LEU A 4 -18.40 -9.82 -13.74
CA LEU A 4 -17.27 -8.92 -13.81
C LEU A 4 -15.99 -9.67 -13.43
N TYR A 5 -14.93 -9.56 -14.25
CA TYR A 5 -13.60 -9.99 -13.92
C TYR A 5 -12.69 -8.78 -13.59
N VAL A 6 -12.07 -8.78 -12.43
CA VAL A 6 -11.04 -7.80 -12.06
C VAL A 6 -9.69 -8.44 -12.35
N VAL A 7 -9.02 -7.99 -13.41
CA VAL A 7 -7.84 -8.69 -13.96
C VAL A 7 -6.58 -7.86 -13.79
N GLY A 8 -5.58 -8.43 -13.10
CA GLY A 8 -4.27 -7.80 -12.93
C GLY A 8 -3.45 -7.85 -14.22
N THR A 9 -2.81 -6.74 -14.55
CA THR A 9 -1.92 -6.55 -15.71
C THR A 9 -0.45 -6.43 -15.28
N PRO A 10 0.51 -6.58 -16.20
CA PRO A 10 1.92 -6.37 -15.90
C PRO A 10 2.22 -4.96 -15.39
N ILE A 11 3.21 -4.86 -14.50
CA ILE A 11 3.68 -3.57 -13.93
C ILE A 11 4.98 -3.07 -14.56
N GLY A 12 5.41 -3.64 -15.68
CA GLY A 12 6.63 -3.25 -16.38
C GLY A 12 7.26 -4.35 -17.23
N ASN A 13 6.98 -5.61 -16.92
CA ASN A 13 7.44 -6.77 -17.71
C ASN A 13 6.23 -7.55 -18.20
N LEU A 14 6.06 -7.60 -19.51
CA LEU A 14 4.94 -8.32 -20.11
C LEU A 14 4.87 -9.79 -19.66
N LYS A 15 6.01 -10.45 -19.41
CA LYS A 15 6.06 -11.86 -18.98
C LYS A 15 5.40 -12.12 -17.62
N ASP A 16 5.12 -11.08 -16.85
CA ASP A 16 4.48 -11.21 -15.52
C ASP A 16 2.96 -11.37 -15.61
N ILE A 17 2.36 -11.31 -16.80
CA ILE A 17 0.93 -11.63 -16.94
C ILE A 17 0.67 -13.09 -16.61
N THR A 18 -0.42 -13.36 -15.88
CA THR A 18 -0.77 -14.74 -15.56
C THR A 18 -1.44 -15.44 -16.73
N LEU A 19 -1.27 -16.76 -16.85
CA LEU A 19 -1.96 -17.57 -17.87
C LEU A 19 -3.48 -17.39 -17.77
N ARG A 20 -4.01 -17.39 -16.53
CA ARG A 20 -5.44 -17.18 -16.29
C ARG A 20 -5.92 -15.79 -16.71
N ALA A 21 -5.09 -14.76 -16.57
CA ALA A 21 -5.42 -13.42 -17.07
C ALA A 21 -5.58 -13.43 -18.59
N LEU A 22 -4.66 -14.06 -19.33
CA LEU A 22 -4.76 -14.20 -20.79
C LEU A 22 -5.98 -14.98 -21.22
N GLU A 23 -6.27 -16.11 -20.58
CA GLU A 23 -7.45 -16.93 -20.86
C GLU A 23 -8.75 -16.12 -20.61
N THR A 24 -8.81 -15.41 -19.48
CA THR A 24 -9.96 -14.57 -19.15
C THR A 24 -10.15 -13.45 -20.16
N LEU A 25 -9.09 -12.68 -20.47
CA LEU A 25 -9.16 -11.56 -21.40
C LEU A 25 -9.54 -12.00 -22.82
N LYS A 26 -9.18 -13.24 -23.23
CA LYS A 26 -9.61 -13.83 -24.51
C LYS A 26 -11.04 -14.31 -24.52
N SER A 27 -11.65 -14.54 -23.35
CA SER A 27 -13.00 -15.10 -23.21
C SER A 27 -14.10 -14.08 -22.97
N VAL A 28 -13.76 -12.84 -22.59
CA VAL A 28 -14.75 -11.80 -22.27
C VAL A 28 -15.22 -11.04 -23.50
N ASP A 29 -16.45 -10.51 -23.44
CA ASP A 29 -17.05 -9.73 -24.51
C ASP A 29 -16.56 -8.28 -24.53
N VAL A 30 -16.23 -7.75 -23.33
CA VAL A 30 -15.87 -6.34 -23.12
C VAL A 30 -14.70 -6.25 -22.16
N ILE A 31 -13.76 -5.37 -22.47
CA ILE A 31 -12.68 -4.98 -21.56
C ILE A 31 -12.79 -3.50 -21.26
N ALA A 32 -13.07 -3.15 -20.01
CA ALA A 32 -13.01 -1.81 -19.48
C ALA A 32 -11.55 -1.49 -19.07
N CYS A 33 -11.02 -0.36 -19.50
CA CYS A 33 -9.62 0.02 -19.26
C CYS A 33 -9.47 1.54 -19.13
N GLU A 34 -8.42 2.00 -18.43
CA GLU A 34 -8.19 3.41 -18.16
C GLU A 34 -7.82 4.19 -19.43
N ASP A 35 -6.75 3.79 -20.11
CA ASP A 35 -6.38 4.30 -21.44
C ASP A 35 -6.49 3.18 -22.49
N THR A 36 -7.44 3.32 -23.40
CA THR A 36 -7.68 2.33 -24.46
C THR A 36 -6.50 2.17 -25.41
N ARG A 37 -5.65 3.20 -25.59
CA ARG A 37 -4.47 3.15 -26.48
C ARG A 37 -3.36 2.32 -25.81
N HIS A 38 -3.13 2.53 -24.51
CA HIS A 38 -2.15 1.77 -23.74
C HIS A 38 -2.58 0.30 -23.66
N SER A 39 -3.83 0.06 -23.28
CA SER A 39 -4.38 -1.28 -23.18
C SER A 39 -4.40 -2.02 -24.52
N LEU A 40 -4.65 -1.32 -25.63
CA LEU A 40 -4.62 -1.93 -26.97
C LEU A 40 -3.22 -2.49 -27.30
N ALA A 41 -2.15 -1.81 -26.91
CA ALA A 41 -0.78 -2.31 -27.13
C ALA A 41 -0.53 -3.63 -26.37
N LEU A 42 -0.96 -3.70 -25.11
CA LEU A 42 -0.90 -4.91 -24.29
C LEU A 42 -1.69 -6.06 -24.92
N LEU A 43 -2.96 -5.79 -25.26
CA LEU A 43 -3.88 -6.80 -25.79
C LEU A 43 -3.44 -7.33 -27.15
N ASN A 44 -2.93 -6.46 -28.03
CA ASN A 44 -2.36 -6.87 -29.31
C ASN A 44 -1.14 -7.76 -29.15
N HIS A 45 -0.27 -7.48 -28.16
CA HIS A 45 0.92 -8.31 -27.88
C HIS A 45 0.54 -9.77 -27.57
N TYR A 46 -0.64 -9.99 -26.93
CA TYR A 46 -1.12 -11.33 -26.57
C TYR A 46 -2.21 -11.89 -27.50
N ASP A 47 -2.46 -11.23 -28.61
CA ASP A 47 -3.53 -11.59 -29.56
C ASP A 47 -4.92 -11.72 -28.86
N VAL A 48 -5.24 -10.74 -28.01
CA VAL A 48 -6.54 -10.62 -27.36
C VAL A 48 -7.41 -9.67 -28.18
N LYS A 49 -8.58 -10.14 -28.58
CA LYS A 49 -9.56 -9.37 -29.37
C LYS A 49 -10.86 -9.24 -28.57
N ALA A 50 -11.11 -8.07 -28.03
CA ALA A 50 -12.34 -7.75 -27.32
C ALA A 50 -12.72 -6.29 -27.57
N ARG A 51 -13.98 -5.95 -27.33
CA ARG A 51 -14.42 -4.56 -27.37
C ARG A 51 -13.86 -3.80 -26.19
N LEU A 52 -13.12 -2.71 -26.45
CA LEU A 52 -12.57 -1.83 -25.40
C LEU A 52 -13.56 -0.73 -25.05
N VAL A 53 -13.64 -0.42 -23.77
CA VAL A 53 -14.43 0.70 -23.22
C VAL A 53 -13.56 1.50 -22.29
N ALA A 54 -13.43 2.81 -22.51
CA ALA A 54 -12.72 3.69 -21.62
C ALA A 54 -13.46 3.81 -20.28
N TYR A 55 -12.79 3.44 -19.18
CA TYR A 55 -13.29 3.51 -17.82
C TYR A 55 -12.23 4.15 -16.92
N HIS A 56 -12.38 5.42 -16.60
CA HIS A 56 -11.44 6.21 -15.86
C HIS A 56 -12.14 7.03 -14.77
N LYS A 57 -11.38 7.58 -13.84
CA LYS A 57 -11.86 8.32 -12.66
C LYS A 57 -12.96 9.36 -12.93
N PHE A 58 -13.01 9.95 -14.14
CA PHE A 58 -13.97 11.00 -14.47
C PHE A 58 -15.31 10.47 -15.05
N ASN A 59 -15.38 9.19 -15.45
CA ASN A 59 -16.59 8.60 -16.02
C ASN A 59 -17.09 7.35 -15.29
N GLU A 60 -16.49 6.98 -14.14
CA GLU A 60 -16.76 5.73 -13.42
C GLU A 60 -18.24 5.46 -13.18
N LYS A 61 -19.02 6.48 -12.82
CA LYS A 61 -20.45 6.31 -12.53
C LYS A 61 -21.25 5.99 -13.77
N GLU A 62 -21.19 6.84 -14.79
CA GLU A 62 -21.97 6.67 -16.01
C GLU A 62 -21.57 5.42 -16.79
N CYS A 63 -20.25 5.23 -16.95
CA CYS A 63 -19.73 4.05 -17.64
C CYS A 63 -20.00 2.78 -16.84
N GLY A 64 -19.89 2.83 -15.51
CA GLY A 64 -20.18 1.71 -14.61
C GLY A 64 -21.62 1.21 -14.74
N GLU A 65 -22.59 2.12 -14.74
CA GLU A 65 -24.01 1.76 -14.95
C GLU A 65 -24.22 0.97 -16.26
N ARG A 66 -23.61 1.44 -17.36
CA ARG A 66 -23.69 0.75 -18.66
C ARG A 66 -23.02 -0.62 -18.64
N LEU A 67 -21.85 -0.73 -18.01
CA LEU A 67 -21.13 -2.00 -17.93
C LEU A 67 -21.87 -3.02 -17.07
N VAL A 68 -22.48 -2.60 -15.96
CA VAL A 68 -23.30 -3.50 -15.12
C VAL A 68 -24.51 -3.97 -15.90
N GLN A 69 -25.19 -3.09 -16.66
CA GLN A 69 -26.31 -3.48 -17.50
C GLN A 69 -25.89 -4.51 -18.57
N GLU A 70 -24.73 -4.31 -19.21
CA GLU A 70 -24.21 -5.30 -20.17
C GLU A 70 -23.94 -6.67 -19.53
N ILE A 71 -23.53 -6.72 -18.25
CA ILE A 71 -23.36 -7.99 -17.54
C ILE A 71 -24.72 -8.62 -17.23
N GLU A 72 -25.71 -7.83 -16.82
CA GLU A 72 -27.08 -8.30 -16.59
C GLU A 72 -27.70 -8.85 -17.88
N ASP A 73 -27.34 -8.26 -19.03
CA ASP A 73 -27.75 -8.73 -20.39
C ASP A 73 -26.97 -9.97 -20.86
N GLY A 74 -26.10 -10.54 -20.02
CA GLY A 74 -25.41 -11.81 -20.25
C GLY A 74 -24.00 -11.72 -20.82
N LYS A 75 -23.37 -10.54 -20.89
CA LYS A 75 -22.01 -10.36 -21.36
C LYS A 75 -21.00 -10.45 -20.23
N ASN A 76 -19.90 -11.16 -20.42
CA ASN A 76 -18.75 -11.13 -19.53
C ASN A 76 -17.95 -9.84 -19.75
N VAL A 77 -17.64 -9.15 -18.66
CA VAL A 77 -16.85 -7.92 -18.67
C VAL A 77 -15.57 -8.11 -17.85
N ALA A 78 -14.42 -7.72 -18.38
CA ALA A 78 -13.20 -7.57 -17.62
C ALA A 78 -12.91 -6.08 -17.36
N ILE A 79 -12.38 -5.76 -16.20
CA ILE A 79 -11.74 -4.47 -15.94
C ILE A 79 -10.23 -4.68 -15.75
N ILE A 80 -9.45 -3.87 -16.45
CA ILE A 80 -7.98 -3.79 -16.34
C ILE A 80 -7.56 -2.34 -16.12
N THR A 81 -6.34 -2.14 -15.63
CA THR A 81 -5.68 -0.84 -15.52
C THR A 81 -4.41 -0.82 -16.36
N ASP A 82 -3.78 0.32 -16.49
CA ASP A 82 -2.56 0.47 -17.27
C ASP A 82 -1.42 -0.38 -16.69
N ALA A 83 -1.39 -0.56 -15.34
CA ALA A 83 -0.40 -1.41 -14.68
C ALA A 83 -0.93 -1.95 -13.33
N GLY A 84 -0.80 -3.25 -13.11
CA GLY A 84 -1.12 -3.87 -11.82
C GLY A 84 -2.59 -4.23 -11.64
N MET A 85 -3.06 -4.17 -10.40
CA MET A 85 -4.42 -4.59 -10.02
C MET A 85 -5.40 -3.43 -10.08
N PRO A 86 -6.52 -3.55 -10.82
CA PRO A 86 -7.60 -2.57 -10.78
C PRO A 86 -8.14 -2.37 -9.35
N ALA A 87 -8.73 -1.20 -9.11
CA ALA A 87 -9.31 -0.80 -7.83
C ALA A 87 -8.31 -0.59 -6.67
N ILE A 88 -7.00 -0.69 -6.92
CA ILE A 88 -5.96 -0.43 -5.92
C ILE A 88 -5.13 0.78 -6.40
N SER A 89 -5.44 1.96 -5.93
CA SER A 89 -4.93 3.27 -6.42
C SER A 89 -5.35 3.64 -7.83
N ASP A 90 -6.14 2.80 -8.49
CA ASP A 90 -6.62 2.89 -9.86
C ASP A 90 -8.15 2.82 -9.93
N PRO A 91 -8.78 3.19 -11.06
CA PRO A 91 -10.22 3.02 -11.26
C PRO A 91 -10.68 1.56 -11.12
N GLY A 92 -11.93 1.37 -10.70
CA GLY A 92 -12.55 0.04 -10.62
C GLY A 92 -13.33 -0.25 -9.36
N ALA A 93 -12.97 0.35 -8.22
CA ALA A 93 -13.67 0.12 -6.96
C ALA A 93 -15.17 0.48 -7.05
N VAL A 94 -15.52 1.53 -7.80
CA VAL A 94 -16.90 1.95 -8.02
C VAL A 94 -17.67 0.89 -8.83
N LEU A 95 -17.08 0.34 -9.90
CA LEU A 95 -17.70 -0.71 -10.71
C LEU A 95 -17.91 -1.99 -9.89
N VAL A 96 -16.91 -2.41 -9.12
CA VAL A 96 -17.03 -3.58 -8.23
C VAL A 96 -18.15 -3.38 -7.22
N LYS A 97 -18.25 -2.19 -6.62
CA LYS A 97 -19.32 -1.85 -5.68
C LYS A 97 -20.69 -1.94 -6.36
N MET A 98 -20.86 -1.33 -7.53
CA MET A 98 -22.12 -1.38 -8.29
C MET A 98 -22.54 -2.81 -8.60
N CYS A 99 -21.60 -3.66 -9.05
CA CYS A 99 -21.86 -5.08 -9.29
C CYS A 99 -22.35 -5.79 -8.03
N ARG A 100 -21.69 -5.56 -6.89
CA ARG A 100 -22.09 -6.16 -5.60
C ARG A 100 -23.49 -5.71 -5.17
N GLU A 101 -23.82 -4.43 -5.33
CA GLU A 101 -25.12 -3.87 -4.96
C GLU A 101 -26.26 -4.44 -5.83
N ARG A 102 -25.98 -4.84 -7.09
CA ARG A 102 -26.93 -5.46 -8.01
C ARG A 102 -26.90 -6.99 -8.02
N GLY A 103 -26.13 -7.62 -7.12
CA GLY A 103 -26.02 -9.08 -7.08
C GLY A 103 -25.28 -9.72 -8.25
N VAL A 104 -24.54 -8.91 -9.04
CA VAL A 104 -23.68 -9.38 -10.13
C VAL A 104 -22.43 -10.05 -9.54
N ALA A 105 -22.09 -11.24 -10.04
CA ALA A 105 -20.90 -11.95 -9.64
C ALA A 105 -19.63 -11.19 -10.04
N VAL A 106 -18.68 -11.09 -9.11
CA VAL A 106 -17.35 -10.50 -9.34
C VAL A 106 -16.29 -11.54 -9.04
N GLU A 107 -15.42 -11.77 -10.00
CA GLU A 107 -14.29 -12.69 -9.91
C GLU A 107 -12.98 -11.93 -10.04
N VAL A 108 -11.99 -12.23 -9.17
CA VAL A 108 -10.66 -11.64 -9.23
C VAL A 108 -9.70 -12.60 -9.91
N VAL A 109 -8.97 -12.10 -10.89
CA VAL A 109 -7.82 -12.76 -11.51
C VAL A 109 -6.58 -12.03 -11.01
N PRO A 110 -5.91 -12.53 -9.94
CA PRO A 110 -4.78 -11.84 -9.34
C PRO A 110 -3.61 -11.74 -10.32
N GLY A 111 -2.86 -10.67 -10.17
CA GLY A 111 -1.70 -10.37 -10.99
C GLY A 111 -0.64 -9.55 -10.24
N PRO A 112 0.37 -9.05 -10.94
CA PRO A 112 1.44 -8.25 -10.37
C PRO A 112 0.91 -7.05 -9.59
N THR A 113 1.62 -6.69 -8.51
CA THR A 113 1.26 -5.56 -7.65
C THR A 113 2.53 -4.87 -7.16
N ALA A 114 2.73 -3.63 -7.54
CA ALA A 114 3.99 -2.93 -7.30
C ALA A 114 4.34 -2.82 -5.81
N PHE A 115 3.38 -2.44 -4.95
CA PHE A 115 3.65 -2.32 -3.51
C PHE A 115 4.00 -3.66 -2.86
N ALA A 116 3.33 -4.75 -3.24
CA ALA A 116 3.61 -6.08 -2.68
C ALA A 116 4.99 -6.60 -3.15
N SER A 117 5.31 -6.38 -4.42
CA SER A 117 6.63 -6.70 -4.97
C SER A 117 7.74 -5.89 -4.30
N ALA A 118 7.49 -4.59 -4.04
CA ALA A 118 8.43 -3.73 -3.31
C ALA A 118 8.71 -4.26 -1.89
N VAL A 119 7.68 -4.65 -1.14
CA VAL A 119 7.87 -5.24 0.20
C VAL A 119 8.72 -6.51 0.10
N ALA A 120 8.41 -7.40 -0.84
CA ALA A 120 9.13 -8.65 -1.01
C ALA A 120 10.61 -8.46 -1.36
N MET A 121 10.95 -7.44 -2.18
CA MET A 121 12.32 -7.19 -2.63
C MET A 121 13.13 -6.27 -1.71
N SER A 122 12.48 -5.46 -0.87
CA SER A 122 13.14 -4.46 -0.03
C SER A 122 13.97 -5.06 1.10
N GLY A 123 13.58 -6.24 1.60
CA GLY A 123 14.17 -6.84 2.79
C GLY A 123 13.69 -6.20 4.10
N VAL A 124 12.63 -5.37 4.07
CA VAL A 124 12.00 -4.86 5.29
C VAL A 124 11.36 -6.01 6.06
N ILE A 125 11.68 -6.12 7.34
CA ILE A 125 11.10 -7.13 8.23
C ILE A 125 9.90 -6.50 8.94
N CYS A 126 8.70 -7.05 8.72
CA CYS A 126 7.49 -6.55 9.36
C CYS A 126 6.39 -7.62 9.43
N ASP A 127 5.56 -7.58 10.47
CA ASP A 127 4.38 -8.43 10.63
C ASP A 127 3.16 -7.88 9.88
N GLY A 128 3.26 -6.69 9.31
CA GLY A 128 2.21 -6.03 8.55
C GLY A 128 2.72 -4.70 8.00
N PHE A 129 1.92 -4.05 7.17
CA PHE A 129 2.23 -2.74 6.60
C PHE A 129 0.96 -1.93 6.32
N THR A 130 1.11 -0.63 6.13
CA THR A 130 0.04 0.25 5.65
C THR A 130 0.39 0.75 4.25
N PHE A 131 -0.51 0.54 3.29
CA PHE A 131 -0.36 1.08 1.94
C PHE A 131 -1.27 2.30 1.76
N LEU A 132 -0.69 3.43 1.36
CA LEU A 132 -1.40 4.71 1.18
C LEU A 132 -1.50 5.16 -0.28
N GLY A 133 -0.79 4.50 -1.21
CA GLY A 133 -0.74 4.91 -2.61
C GLY A 133 -0.10 6.29 -2.80
N PHE A 134 -0.59 7.07 -3.76
CA PHE A 134 -0.11 8.43 -4.00
C PHE A 134 -0.65 9.41 -2.96
N LEU A 135 0.24 10.24 -2.42
CA LEU A 135 -0.16 11.35 -1.55
C LEU A 135 -0.76 12.49 -2.37
N PRO A 136 -1.75 13.21 -1.84
CA PRO A 136 -2.33 14.35 -2.56
C PRO A 136 -1.35 15.52 -2.65
N ASP A 137 -1.44 16.31 -3.75
CA ASP A 137 -0.60 17.50 -3.98
C ASP A 137 -0.84 18.60 -2.94
N LYS A 138 -2.09 18.74 -2.48
CA LYS A 138 -2.47 19.78 -1.52
C LYS A 138 -1.81 19.52 -0.17
N LYS A 139 -0.85 20.38 0.24
CA LYS A 139 -0.07 20.25 1.49
C LYS A 139 -0.94 19.96 2.71
N ARG A 140 -2.07 20.66 2.88
CA ARG A 140 -2.97 20.45 4.03
C ARG A 140 -3.53 19.02 4.10
N LEU A 141 -3.90 18.43 2.95
CA LEU A 141 -4.43 17.07 2.89
C LEU A 141 -3.30 16.06 3.12
N LYS A 142 -2.13 16.29 2.52
CA LYS A 142 -0.95 15.45 2.71
C LYS A 142 -0.58 15.38 4.21
N VAL A 143 -0.42 16.52 4.87
CA VAL A 143 -0.15 16.60 6.32
C VAL A 143 -1.24 15.87 7.12
N SER A 144 -2.52 16.09 6.81
CA SER A 144 -3.62 15.42 7.51
C SER A 144 -3.60 13.89 7.37
N ILE A 145 -3.18 13.36 6.21
CA ILE A 145 -3.01 11.93 6.00
C ILE A 145 -1.79 11.42 6.77
N LEU A 146 -0.63 12.03 6.57
CA LEU A 146 0.62 11.60 7.19
C LEU A 146 0.52 11.61 8.73
N SER A 147 -0.06 12.66 9.33
CA SER A 147 -0.21 12.75 10.79
C SER A 147 -0.96 11.57 11.42
N LYS A 148 -1.86 10.91 10.68
CA LYS A 148 -2.57 9.72 11.17
C LYS A 148 -1.66 8.51 11.33
N TYR A 149 -0.56 8.47 10.60
CA TYR A 149 0.37 7.35 10.56
C TYR A 149 1.75 7.68 11.15
N ALA A 150 1.94 8.88 11.70
CA ALA A 150 3.20 9.30 12.29
C ALA A 150 3.68 8.39 13.43
N SER A 151 2.77 7.78 14.17
CA SER A 151 3.07 6.82 15.24
C SER A 151 2.98 5.35 14.81
N SER A 152 2.84 5.07 13.51
CA SER A 152 2.75 3.70 13.01
C SER A 152 4.02 2.92 13.37
N THR A 153 3.85 1.76 13.99
CA THR A 153 4.92 0.80 14.28
C THR A 153 5.18 -0.17 13.14
N VAL A 154 4.27 -0.21 12.15
CA VAL A 154 4.46 -0.98 10.91
C VAL A 154 4.86 -0.05 9.76
N PRO A 155 5.59 -0.56 8.75
CA PRO A 155 5.99 0.23 7.59
C PRO A 155 4.80 0.86 6.87
N VAL A 156 5.03 2.08 6.35
CA VAL A 156 4.07 2.81 5.52
C VAL A 156 4.59 2.90 4.09
N ILE A 157 3.76 2.52 3.12
CA ILE A 157 4.14 2.37 1.72
C ILE A 157 3.42 3.42 0.88
N PHE A 158 4.18 4.06 -0.01
CA PHE A 158 3.72 5.11 -0.90
C PHE A 158 4.10 4.81 -2.35
N TYR A 159 3.24 5.19 -3.27
CA TYR A 159 3.62 5.44 -4.65
C TYR A 159 4.09 6.89 -4.78
N VAL A 160 5.20 7.10 -5.46
CA VAL A 160 5.79 8.44 -5.59
C VAL A 160 6.18 8.71 -7.03
N ALA A 161 5.71 9.84 -7.57
CA ALA A 161 6.18 10.30 -8.87
C ALA A 161 7.66 10.72 -8.76
N PRO A 162 8.51 10.41 -9.76
CA PRO A 162 9.94 10.66 -9.66
C PRO A 162 10.29 12.12 -9.35
N HIS A 163 9.59 13.07 -9.96
CA HIS A 163 9.82 14.51 -9.76
C HIS A 163 9.38 15.05 -8.38
N ASP A 164 8.61 14.24 -7.63
CA ASP A 164 8.17 14.58 -6.26
C ASP A 164 8.93 13.82 -5.17
N LEU A 165 9.88 12.95 -5.54
CA LEU A 165 10.50 12.01 -4.61
C LEU A 165 11.15 12.69 -3.42
N LYS A 166 12.10 13.61 -3.65
CA LYS A 166 12.80 14.34 -2.58
C LYS A 166 11.87 15.21 -1.75
N LYS A 167 10.91 15.87 -2.41
CA LYS A 167 9.92 16.69 -1.72
C LYS A 167 9.02 15.83 -0.82
N THR A 168 8.59 14.67 -1.32
CA THR A 168 7.75 13.75 -0.54
C THR A 168 8.52 13.18 0.64
N ALA A 169 9.80 12.80 0.48
CA ALA A 169 10.65 12.34 1.57
C ALA A 169 10.77 13.41 2.66
N LYS A 170 11.00 14.68 2.27
CA LYS A 170 11.07 15.81 3.21
C LYS A 170 9.73 16.06 3.94
N ASP A 171 8.61 16.04 3.21
CA ASP A 171 7.27 16.21 3.82
C ASP A 171 6.98 15.09 4.85
N ILE A 172 7.48 13.87 4.60
CA ILE A 172 7.33 12.73 5.52
C ILE A 172 8.27 12.90 6.72
N GLU A 173 9.53 13.30 6.51
CA GLU A 173 10.49 13.57 7.57
C GLU A 173 9.98 14.60 8.58
N GLU A 174 9.41 15.71 8.09
CA GLU A 174 8.83 16.77 8.94
C GLU A 174 7.75 16.23 9.92
N ILE A 175 7.07 15.12 9.58
CA ILE A 175 5.95 14.58 10.35
C ILE A 175 6.32 13.30 11.10
N PHE A 176 7.09 12.40 10.47
CA PHE A 176 7.44 11.10 11.02
C PHE A 176 8.73 11.13 11.85
N GLY A 177 9.56 12.17 11.69
CA GLY A 177 10.95 12.17 12.12
C GLY A 177 11.84 11.33 11.20
N ASP A 178 13.09 11.16 11.58
CA ASP A 178 14.03 10.33 10.81
C ASP A 178 13.64 8.84 10.91
N ARG A 179 13.56 8.20 9.77
CA ARG A 179 13.27 6.77 9.64
C ARG A 179 14.01 6.19 8.44
N LYS A 180 14.32 4.92 8.53
CA LYS A 180 14.86 4.16 7.43
C LYS A 180 13.85 4.04 6.29
N VAL A 181 14.34 4.18 5.06
CA VAL A 181 13.53 4.20 3.84
C VAL A 181 14.11 3.25 2.82
N TYR A 182 13.23 2.50 2.16
CA TYR A 182 13.55 1.69 1.01
C TYR A 182 12.87 2.32 -0.21
N VAL A 183 13.66 2.68 -1.21
CA VAL A 183 13.19 3.23 -2.47
C VAL A 183 13.33 2.15 -3.53
N CYS A 184 12.22 1.47 -3.83
CA CYS A 184 12.15 0.44 -4.86
C CYS A 184 11.77 1.10 -6.18
N ARG A 185 12.60 0.94 -7.20
CA ARG A 185 12.49 1.63 -8.46
C ARG A 185 12.46 0.68 -9.63
N GLU A 186 11.61 0.99 -10.64
CA GLU A 186 11.55 0.25 -11.91
C GLU A 186 11.37 -1.28 -11.72
N ILE A 187 10.53 -1.66 -10.76
CA ILE A 187 10.28 -3.05 -10.38
C ILE A 187 9.91 -3.86 -11.63
N THR A 188 10.53 -5.06 -11.77
CA THR A 188 10.38 -6.00 -12.90
C THR A 188 10.96 -5.52 -14.24
N LYS A 189 11.52 -4.29 -14.32
CA LYS A 189 12.15 -3.73 -15.52
C LYS A 189 13.67 -3.89 -15.51
N LEU A 190 14.31 -3.51 -16.63
CA LEU A 190 15.77 -3.65 -16.82
C LEU A 190 16.60 -2.91 -15.74
N HIS A 191 16.09 -1.79 -15.23
CA HIS A 191 16.78 -0.97 -14.25
C HIS A 191 16.16 -1.07 -12.86
N GLU A 192 15.62 -2.24 -12.52
CA GLU A 192 15.12 -2.55 -11.19
C GLU A 192 16.19 -2.33 -10.14
N SER A 193 15.87 -1.62 -9.09
CA SER A 193 16.81 -1.33 -8.01
C SER A 193 16.09 -1.04 -6.69
N VAL A 194 16.82 -1.28 -5.57
CA VAL A 194 16.45 -0.86 -4.24
C VAL A 194 17.55 0.01 -3.67
N THR A 195 17.20 1.21 -3.26
CA THR A 195 18.10 2.10 -2.50
C THR A 195 17.63 2.13 -1.05
N ILE A 196 18.53 1.88 -0.11
CA ILE A 196 18.25 1.96 1.34
C ILE A 196 18.93 3.20 1.87
N THR A 197 18.15 4.08 2.52
CA THR A 197 18.61 5.36 3.06
C THR A 197 17.80 5.71 4.32
N SER A 198 17.97 6.92 4.88
CA SER A 198 17.06 7.46 5.88
C SER A 198 16.44 8.76 5.39
N LEU A 199 15.37 9.21 6.05
CA LEU A 199 14.69 10.46 5.66
C LEU A 199 15.60 11.67 5.85
N SER A 200 16.44 11.70 6.89
CA SER A 200 17.33 12.81 7.23
C SER A 200 18.51 13.00 6.25
N VAL A 201 18.95 11.92 5.61
CA VAL A 201 20.05 11.93 4.62
C VAL A 201 19.58 11.35 3.28
N PHE A 202 18.35 11.69 2.91
CA PHE A 202 17.67 11.10 1.77
C PHE A 202 18.41 11.37 0.46
N ASP A 203 18.92 10.30 -0.14
CA ASP A 203 19.55 10.32 -1.45
C ASP A 203 19.09 9.10 -2.25
N ALA A 204 18.29 9.36 -3.29
CA ALA A 204 17.81 8.34 -4.21
C ALA A 204 17.57 8.94 -5.61
N GLU A 205 17.65 8.11 -6.64
CA GLU A 205 17.50 8.53 -8.03
C GLU A 205 16.04 8.88 -8.35
N GLU A 206 15.82 10.08 -8.90
CA GLU A 206 14.50 10.64 -9.24
C GLU A 206 14.09 10.25 -10.67
N ARG A 207 14.02 8.95 -10.96
CA ARG A 207 13.67 8.42 -12.29
C ARG A 207 12.79 7.18 -12.19
N GLY A 208 11.95 6.99 -13.21
CA GLY A 208 11.11 5.81 -13.39
C GLY A 208 9.96 5.72 -12.39
N GLU A 209 9.37 4.57 -12.24
CA GLU A 209 8.29 4.29 -11.29
C GLU A 209 8.86 3.93 -9.93
N ILE A 210 8.31 4.52 -8.88
CA ILE A 210 8.88 4.45 -7.53
C ILE A 210 7.84 4.00 -6.52
N VAL A 211 8.22 2.98 -5.75
CA VAL A 211 7.54 2.61 -4.50
C VAL A 211 8.48 2.94 -3.34
N MET A 212 8.03 3.78 -2.43
CA MET A 212 8.77 4.15 -1.23
C MET A 212 8.17 3.46 -0.01
N ILE A 213 8.99 2.76 0.77
CA ILE A 213 8.62 2.11 2.02
C ILE A 213 9.37 2.84 3.14
N VAL A 214 8.62 3.42 4.07
CA VAL A 214 9.16 4.07 5.26
C VAL A 214 8.93 3.13 6.44
N GLU A 215 9.99 2.76 7.16
CA GLU A 215 9.88 1.87 8.32
C GLU A 215 8.93 2.43 9.38
N GLY A 216 8.33 1.53 10.13
CA GLY A 216 7.53 1.90 11.30
C GLY A 216 8.35 2.66 12.33
N LYS A 217 7.68 3.35 13.24
CA LYS A 217 8.34 3.92 14.40
C LYS A 217 8.91 2.77 15.21
N THR A 218 10.24 2.70 15.32
CA THR A 218 10.87 1.89 16.34
C THR A 218 10.47 2.48 17.68
N GLU A 219 10.12 1.66 18.65
CA GLU A 219 10.19 2.11 20.03
C GLU A 219 11.63 2.60 20.17
N GLU A 220 11.84 3.90 20.43
CA GLU A 220 13.15 4.40 20.80
C GLU A 220 13.60 3.47 21.89
N ASP A 221 14.85 2.98 21.81
CA ASP A 221 15.47 2.26 22.90
C ASP A 221 15.26 3.15 24.12
N ASN A 222 14.25 2.85 24.90
CA ASN A 222 13.94 3.64 26.07
C ASN A 222 15.07 3.33 27.03
N PRO A 223 16.01 4.28 27.27
CA PRO A 223 17.18 4.00 28.10
C PRO A 223 16.79 3.39 29.46
N LEU A 224 15.53 3.63 29.86
CA LEU A 224 14.93 3.04 31.05
C LEU A 224 14.68 1.53 30.91
N THR A 225 14.57 0.99 29.67
CA THR A 225 14.43 -0.46 29.46
C THR A 225 15.75 -1.21 29.63
N ASP A 226 16.90 -0.53 29.52
CA ASP A 226 18.22 -1.09 29.77
C ASP A 226 18.56 -1.18 31.27
N MET A 227 17.83 -0.42 32.10
CA MET A 227 17.97 -0.46 33.57
C MET A 227 17.31 -1.73 34.14
N SER A 228 17.47 -1.99 35.44
CA SER A 228 16.65 -3.00 36.12
C SER A 228 15.17 -2.61 36.14
N ILE A 229 14.25 -3.58 36.30
CA ILE A 229 12.81 -3.27 36.44
C ILE A 229 12.59 -2.38 37.68
N GLU A 230 13.36 -2.59 38.70
CA GLU A 230 13.33 -1.83 39.95
C GLU A 230 13.68 -0.37 39.70
N ASP A 231 14.81 -0.08 39.02
CA ASP A 231 15.26 1.29 38.74
C ASP A 231 14.28 2.00 37.77
N HIS A 232 13.73 1.27 36.82
CA HIS A 232 12.72 1.79 35.90
C HIS A 232 11.44 2.18 36.65
N LEU A 233 10.99 1.37 37.61
CA LEU A 233 9.87 1.70 38.48
C LEU A 233 10.17 2.91 39.37
N ARG A 234 11.37 2.96 39.99
CA ARG A 234 11.81 4.10 40.80
C ARG A 234 11.78 5.40 40.02
N HIS A 235 12.25 5.40 38.77
CA HIS A 235 12.22 6.59 37.92
C HIS A 235 10.81 7.21 37.81
N TYR A 236 9.78 6.39 37.63
CA TYR A 236 8.41 6.89 37.55
C TYR A 236 7.81 7.24 38.91
N LEU A 237 8.12 6.49 39.95
CA LEU A 237 7.67 6.81 41.31
C LEU A 237 8.27 8.12 41.81
N ASP A 238 9.56 8.38 41.56
CA ASP A 238 10.25 9.59 41.93
C ASP A 238 9.75 10.82 41.15
N SER A 239 9.22 10.60 39.93
CA SER A 239 8.54 11.63 39.14
C SER A 239 7.11 11.97 39.63
N GLY A 240 6.64 11.29 40.68
CA GLY A 240 5.32 11.53 41.29
C GLY A 240 4.18 10.68 40.72
N MET A 241 4.48 9.67 39.89
CA MET A 241 3.48 8.73 39.37
C MET A 241 3.03 7.76 40.46
N ASP A 242 1.73 7.43 40.48
CA ASP A 242 1.26 6.42 41.42
C ASP A 242 1.77 5.01 41.06
N LYS A 243 1.91 4.14 42.09
CA LYS A 243 2.48 2.80 41.96
C LYS A 243 1.75 1.95 40.89
N LYS A 244 0.44 2.06 40.78
CA LYS A 244 -0.35 1.26 39.84
C LYS A 244 -0.18 1.73 38.39
N GLU A 245 -0.05 3.04 38.19
CA GLU A 245 0.24 3.62 36.89
C GLU A 245 1.68 3.34 36.46
N ALA A 246 2.67 3.45 37.37
CA ALA A 246 4.06 3.11 37.12
C ALA A 246 4.20 1.64 36.67
N VAL A 247 3.57 0.71 37.40
CA VAL A 247 3.56 -0.73 37.02
C VAL A 247 2.97 -0.95 35.63
N LYS A 248 1.85 -0.28 35.32
CA LYS A 248 1.21 -0.41 33.99
C LYS A 248 2.11 0.13 32.89
N LYS A 249 2.79 1.25 33.14
CA LYS A 249 3.66 1.91 32.19
C LYS A 249 4.93 1.11 31.93
N VAL A 250 5.65 0.69 33.00
CA VAL A 250 6.85 -0.15 32.89
C VAL A 250 6.55 -1.50 32.23
N ALA A 251 5.43 -2.14 32.55
CA ALA A 251 5.01 -3.39 31.90
C ALA A 251 4.78 -3.19 30.40
N GLY A 252 4.15 -2.09 30.00
CA GLY A 252 3.95 -1.73 28.59
C GLY A 252 5.25 -1.44 27.87
N GLU A 253 6.12 -0.63 28.44
CA GLU A 253 7.41 -0.22 27.84
C GLU A 253 8.43 -1.37 27.71
N ARG A 254 8.32 -2.39 28.55
CA ARG A 254 9.17 -3.60 28.51
C ARG A 254 8.52 -4.81 27.86
N ASN A 255 7.29 -4.65 27.40
CA ASN A 255 6.48 -5.77 26.88
C ASN A 255 6.47 -6.98 27.83
N LEU A 256 6.33 -6.71 29.14
CA LEU A 256 6.30 -7.73 30.19
C LEU A 256 4.88 -7.91 30.76
N PRO A 257 4.54 -9.10 31.29
CA PRO A 257 3.30 -9.29 32.02
C PRO A 257 3.24 -8.34 33.23
N LYS A 258 2.09 -7.66 33.41
CA LYS A 258 1.90 -6.73 34.54
C LYS A 258 2.17 -7.35 35.90
N ASN A 259 1.89 -8.65 36.07
CA ASN A 259 2.11 -9.37 37.29
C ASN A 259 3.61 -9.45 37.67
N ASP A 260 4.47 -9.62 36.68
CA ASP A 260 5.91 -9.75 36.91
C ASP A 260 6.49 -8.40 37.40
N VAL A 261 6.06 -7.31 36.76
CA VAL A 261 6.45 -5.95 37.17
C VAL A 261 5.86 -5.57 38.52
N TYR A 262 4.62 -6.02 38.79
CA TYR A 262 3.96 -5.79 40.08
C TYR A 262 4.69 -6.49 41.24
N GLN A 263 5.20 -7.72 41.06
CA GLN A 263 5.99 -8.41 42.08
C GLN A 263 7.24 -7.60 42.47
N VAL A 264 7.92 -7.01 41.50
CA VAL A 264 9.08 -6.13 41.79
C VAL A 264 8.61 -4.84 42.47
N ALA A 265 7.47 -4.28 42.09
CA ALA A 265 6.94 -3.09 42.73
C ALA A 265 6.54 -3.32 44.21
N LEU A 266 6.25 -4.55 44.64
CA LEU A 266 5.97 -4.86 46.05
C LEU A 266 7.18 -4.75 46.94
N THR A 267 8.39 -4.82 46.38
CA THR A 267 9.67 -4.70 47.15
C THR A 267 10.17 -3.26 47.25
N LEU A 268 9.50 -2.32 46.53
CA LEU A 268 9.71 -0.87 46.60
C LEU A 268 8.64 -0.20 47.49
#